data_f46185a3d411a1af715119d3d589e420
#
_entry.id   f46185a3d411a1af715119d3d589e420
#
_cell.length_a   1.000
_cell.length_b   1.000
_cell.length_c   1.000
_cell.angle_alpha   90.00
_cell.angle_beta   90.00
_cell.angle_gamma   90.00
#
_symmetry.space_group_name_H-M   'P 1'
#
loop_
_entity.id
_entity.type
_entity.pdbx_description
1 polymer ?
#
loop_
_entity_poly.entity_id
_entity_poly.type
_entity_poly.pdbx_seq_one_letter_code
_entity_poly.pdbx_strand_id
1 'polypeptide(L)'
;MKKILFLPGFFATGSCPMARALKEAFEETAVVLTPDLPLHPKEALKEIRFIIDREQPDLLLGNSCGSFLAQKMMMDLSAKEERFFQHFKGGKYKFIHSAFDSETQERMVVYQALYGDQAYWVRPEKMFFGKVTRDGRTFNRFTEIDR
;
A
#
# COMPACT_ATOMS: atom_id res chain seq x y z
N MET A 1 -16.78 8.84 13.66
CA MET A 1 -17.00 9.59 12.42
C MET A 1 -15.83 9.29 11.49
N LYS A 2 -16.06 9.02 10.21
CA LYS A 2 -14.98 8.76 9.25
C LYS A 2 -14.14 10.03 9.02
N LYS A 3 -12.88 9.85 8.66
CA LYS A 3 -11.96 10.96 8.34
C LYS A 3 -11.54 10.87 6.88
N ILE A 4 -11.66 11.99 6.17
CA ILE A 4 -11.21 12.15 4.79
C ILE A 4 -10.06 13.14 4.78
N LEU A 5 -8.90 12.74 4.26
CA LEU A 5 -7.79 13.65 4.00
C LEU A 5 -7.83 14.09 2.55
N PHE A 6 -8.09 15.38 2.31
CA PHE A 6 -8.10 15.98 0.99
C PHE A 6 -6.78 16.71 0.72
N LEU A 7 -6.13 16.35 -0.38
CA LEU A 7 -4.89 16.96 -0.85
C LEU A 7 -5.19 17.90 -2.02
N PRO A 8 -5.03 19.23 -1.82
CA PRO A 8 -5.33 20.21 -2.85
C PRO A 8 -4.31 20.15 -4.01
N GLY A 9 -4.68 20.78 -5.13
CA GLY A 9 -3.80 20.95 -6.28
C GLY A 9 -2.67 21.95 -6.03
N PHE A 10 -1.84 22.16 -7.06
CA PHE A 10 -0.70 23.07 -6.99
C PHE A 10 -1.18 24.51 -6.71
N PHE A 11 -0.51 25.21 -5.84
CA PHE A 11 -0.86 26.56 -5.35
C PHE A 11 -2.23 26.71 -4.67
N ALA A 12 -2.97 25.61 -4.46
CA ALA A 12 -4.21 25.64 -3.71
C ALA A 12 -3.94 25.40 -2.22
N THR A 13 -4.72 26.08 -1.38
CA THR A 13 -4.67 25.92 0.08
C THR A 13 -5.76 24.99 0.57
N GLY A 14 -5.67 24.60 1.85
CA GLY A 14 -6.73 23.85 2.53
C GLY A 14 -8.07 24.56 2.65
N SER A 15 -8.15 25.84 2.25
CA SER A 15 -9.36 26.66 2.15
C SER A 15 -9.85 26.89 0.72
N CYS A 16 -9.30 26.20 -0.28
CA CYS A 16 -9.75 26.32 -1.67
C CYS A 16 -11.23 25.97 -1.86
N PRO A 17 -11.89 26.41 -2.95
CA PRO A 17 -13.29 26.14 -3.18
C PRO A 17 -13.67 24.66 -3.09
N MET A 18 -12.84 23.76 -3.63
CA MET A 18 -13.05 22.32 -3.55
C MET A 18 -13.01 21.81 -2.10
N ALA A 19 -12.06 22.29 -1.31
CA ALA A 19 -11.96 21.91 0.10
C ALA A 19 -13.20 22.33 0.90
N ARG A 20 -13.73 23.53 0.63
CA ARG A 20 -14.98 24.02 1.26
C ARG A 20 -16.17 23.19 0.83
N ALA A 21 -16.32 22.94 -0.46
CA ALA A 21 -17.42 22.11 -0.99
C ALA A 21 -17.40 20.68 -0.40
N LEU A 22 -16.21 20.09 -0.23
CA LEU A 22 -16.08 18.78 0.41
C LEU A 22 -16.49 18.83 1.89
N LYS A 23 -16.09 19.86 2.64
CA LYS A 23 -16.50 20.02 4.05
C LYS A 23 -18.01 20.13 4.19
N GLU A 24 -18.65 20.93 3.34
CA GLU A 24 -20.11 21.08 3.31
C GLU A 24 -20.81 19.77 2.94
N ALA A 25 -20.32 19.09 1.89
CA ALA A 25 -20.94 17.86 1.40
C ALA A 25 -20.86 16.69 2.41
N PHE A 26 -19.84 16.66 3.27
CA PHE A 26 -19.61 15.58 4.23
C PHE A 26 -19.83 16.01 5.70
N GLU A 27 -20.37 17.19 5.96
CA GLU A 27 -20.50 17.78 7.31
C GLU A 27 -21.13 16.83 8.34
N GLU A 28 -22.15 16.07 7.93
CA GLU A 28 -22.86 15.14 8.82
C GLU A 28 -22.23 13.73 8.89
N THR A 29 -21.38 13.35 7.91
CA THR A 29 -20.94 11.96 7.72
C THR A 29 -19.46 11.74 7.97
N ALA A 30 -18.62 12.75 7.73
CA ALA A 30 -17.17 12.63 7.87
C ALA A 30 -16.49 13.96 8.27
N VAL A 31 -15.35 13.85 8.91
CA VAL A 31 -14.44 14.98 9.12
C VAL A 31 -13.51 15.09 7.92
N VAL A 32 -13.54 16.23 7.22
CA VAL A 32 -12.66 16.50 6.08
C VAL A 32 -11.47 17.32 6.52
N LEU A 33 -10.29 16.70 6.52
CA LEU A 33 -8.99 17.31 6.80
C LEU A 33 -8.45 17.93 5.50
N THR A 34 -8.12 19.22 5.53
CA THR A 34 -7.68 19.95 4.34
C THR A 34 -6.43 20.75 4.69
N PRO A 35 -5.24 20.12 4.75
CA PRO A 35 -4.01 20.80 5.12
C PRO A 35 -3.52 21.75 4.03
N ASP A 36 -2.79 22.78 4.44
CA ASP A 36 -1.92 23.52 3.55
C ASP A 36 -0.64 22.71 3.36
N LEU A 37 -0.30 22.40 2.10
CA LEU A 37 0.87 21.59 1.80
C LEU A 37 2.05 22.45 1.31
N PRO A 38 3.28 22.08 1.67
CA PRO A 38 4.47 22.70 1.10
C PRO A 38 4.48 22.58 -0.43
N LEU A 39 5.02 23.61 -1.10
CA LEU A 39 5.14 23.62 -2.57
C LEU A 39 6.13 22.57 -3.09
N HIS A 40 7.15 22.24 -2.30
CA HIS A 40 8.14 21.27 -2.70
C HIS A 40 7.61 19.83 -2.47
N PRO A 41 7.56 18.97 -3.51
CA PRO A 41 6.91 17.65 -3.43
C PRO A 41 7.46 16.73 -2.33
N LYS A 42 8.78 16.74 -2.08
CA LYS A 42 9.39 15.92 -1.02
C LYS A 42 8.96 16.36 0.39
N GLU A 43 8.78 17.65 0.59
CA GLU A 43 8.31 18.20 1.88
C GLU A 43 6.81 17.95 2.04
N ALA A 44 6.04 18.13 0.98
CA ALA A 44 4.62 17.79 0.97
C ALA A 44 4.38 16.31 1.33
N LEU A 45 5.15 15.39 0.76
CA LEU A 45 5.05 13.96 1.10
C LEU A 45 5.38 13.67 2.56
N LYS A 46 6.34 14.36 3.16
CA LYS A 46 6.65 14.22 4.60
C LYS A 46 5.49 14.71 5.47
N GLU A 47 4.92 15.87 5.12
CA GLU A 47 3.78 16.44 5.84
C GLU A 47 2.54 15.54 5.72
N ILE A 48 2.22 15.07 4.53
CA ILE A 48 1.12 14.14 4.30
C ILE A 48 1.31 12.87 5.13
N ARG A 49 2.53 12.33 5.18
CA ARG A 49 2.85 11.16 5.98
C ARG A 49 2.61 11.42 7.47
N PHE A 50 3.09 12.54 7.98
CA PHE A 50 2.87 12.93 9.37
C PHE A 50 1.38 13.03 9.71
N ILE A 51 0.58 13.64 8.81
CA ILE A 51 -0.87 13.76 8.97
C ILE A 51 -1.53 12.37 8.97
N ILE A 52 -1.16 11.49 8.04
CA ILE A 52 -1.70 10.12 7.98
C ILE A 52 -1.38 9.35 9.26
N ASP A 53 -0.14 9.39 9.73
CA ASP A 53 0.29 8.67 10.93
C ASP A 53 -0.43 9.20 12.19
N ARG A 54 -0.74 10.51 12.27
CA ARG A 54 -1.42 11.13 13.39
C ARG A 54 -2.94 10.99 13.36
N GLU A 55 -3.54 11.27 12.21
CA GLU A 55 -5.00 11.38 12.08
C GLU A 55 -5.67 10.08 11.65
N GLN A 56 -4.92 9.13 11.07
CA GLN A 56 -5.42 7.84 10.58
C GLN A 56 -6.67 7.99 9.69
N PRO A 57 -6.59 8.74 8.56
CA PRO A 57 -7.76 8.96 7.71
C PRO A 57 -8.22 7.65 7.04
N ASP A 58 -9.55 7.49 6.94
CA ASP A 58 -10.17 6.35 6.26
C ASP A 58 -10.09 6.47 4.73
N LEU A 59 -9.99 7.70 4.21
CA LEU A 59 -9.98 7.99 2.78
C LEU A 59 -9.00 9.12 2.46
N LEU A 60 -8.24 8.93 1.38
CA LEU A 60 -7.35 9.93 0.82
C LEU A 60 -7.91 10.39 -0.53
N LEU A 61 -8.21 11.67 -0.64
CA LEU A 61 -8.67 12.31 -1.88
C LEU A 61 -7.63 13.31 -2.37
N GLY A 62 -7.40 13.36 -3.66
CA GLY A 62 -6.49 14.31 -4.26
C GLY A 62 -7.10 15.01 -5.47
N ASN A 63 -6.75 16.28 -5.69
CA ASN A 63 -7.10 17.05 -6.87
C ASN A 63 -5.85 17.50 -7.62
N SER A 64 -5.80 17.30 -8.94
CA SER A 64 -4.65 17.70 -9.77
C SER A 64 -3.33 17.09 -9.24
N CYS A 65 -2.31 17.89 -8.91
CA CYS A 65 -1.08 17.36 -8.33
C CYS A 65 -1.27 16.76 -6.93
N GLY A 66 -2.32 17.10 -6.19
CA GLY A 66 -2.72 16.39 -4.98
C GLY A 66 -3.07 14.92 -5.25
N SER A 67 -3.63 14.61 -6.42
CA SER A 67 -3.88 13.21 -6.84
C SER A 67 -2.55 12.44 -7.04
N PHE A 68 -1.55 13.07 -7.62
CA PHE A 68 -0.22 12.48 -7.77
C PHE A 68 0.44 12.24 -6.39
N LEU A 69 0.34 13.19 -5.47
CA LEU A 69 0.85 13.04 -4.11
C LEU A 69 0.11 11.94 -3.35
N ALA A 70 -1.21 11.83 -3.50
CA ALA A 70 -2.01 10.75 -2.93
C ALA A 70 -1.57 9.38 -3.45
N GLN A 71 -1.43 9.24 -4.76
CA GLN A 71 -0.98 8.01 -5.40
C GLN A 71 0.44 7.62 -4.94
N LYS A 72 1.37 8.58 -4.93
CA LYS A 72 2.73 8.34 -4.44
C LYS A 72 2.75 7.91 -2.99
N MET A 73 1.95 8.56 -2.13
CA MET A 73 1.83 8.20 -0.71
C MET A 73 1.29 6.78 -0.54
N MET A 74 0.26 6.39 -1.30
CA MET A 74 -0.27 5.02 -1.26
C MET A 74 0.78 3.98 -1.67
N MET A 75 1.58 4.27 -2.69
CA MET A 75 2.69 3.41 -3.10
C MET A 75 3.76 3.30 -2.01
N ASP A 76 4.13 4.41 -1.37
CA ASP A 76 5.13 4.43 -0.29
C ASP A 76 4.61 3.75 0.99
N LEU A 77 3.32 3.84 1.29
CA LEU A 77 2.68 3.11 2.39
C LEU A 77 2.66 1.60 2.12
N SER A 78 2.30 1.20 0.91
CA SER A 78 2.33 -0.21 0.49
C SER A 78 3.75 -0.79 0.49
N ALA A 79 4.75 0.02 0.12
CA ALA A 79 6.16 -0.38 0.15
C ALA A 79 6.72 -0.54 1.58
N LYS A 80 6.09 0.06 2.60
CA LYS A 80 6.48 -0.13 4.00
C LYS A 80 6.11 -1.50 4.57
N GLU A 81 5.16 -2.17 3.96
CA GLU A 81 4.79 -3.56 4.31
C GLU A 81 5.53 -4.56 3.41
N GLU A 82 6.83 -4.34 3.20
CA GLU A 82 7.65 -5.35 2.53
C GLU A 82 7.63 -6.64 3.35
N ARG A 83 7.03 -7.68 2.77
CA ARG A 83 6.94 -9.00 3.39
C ARG A 83 7.99 -9.92 2.79
N PHE A 84 8.76 -10.54 3.66
CA PHE A 84 9.80 -11.48 3.27
C PHE A 84 9.43 -12.88 3.72
N PHE A 85 9.76 -13.86 2.90
CA PHE A 85 9.45 -15.26 3.16
C PHE A 85 10.67 -16.13 2.92
N GLN A 86 10.82 -17.13 3.76
CA GLN A 86 11.80 -18.19 3.54
C GLN A 86 11.09 -19.47 3.11
N HIS A 87 11.50 -20.02 1.97
CA HIS A 87 11.06 -21.34 1.54
C HIS A 87 11.68 -22.41 2.43
N PHE A 88 10.98 -23.51 2.70
CA PHE A 88 11.46 -24.60 3.57
C PHE A 88 12.81 -25.20 3.12
N LYS A 89 13.24 -25.00 1.88
CA LYS A 89 14.56 -25.35 1.34
C LYS A 89 15.65 -24.29 1.59
N GLY A 90 15.34 -23.18 2.26
CA GLY A 90 16.27 -22.14 2.67
C GLY A 90 16.30 -20.88 1.81
N GLY A 91 15.78 -20.89 0.56
CA GLY A 91 15.75 -19.70 -0.30
C GLY A 91 14.87 -18.58 0.31
N LYS A 92 15.35 -17.33 0.23
CA LYS A 92 14.63 -16.15 0.69
C LYS A 92 14.00 -15.40 -0.48
N TYR A 93 12.82 -14.87 -0.25
CA TYR A 93 12.00 -14.23 -1.27
C TYR A 93 11.30 -13.00 -0.71
N LYS A 94 11.06 -12.02 -1.57
CA LYS A 94 10.22 -10.86 -1.31
C LYS A 94 8.85 -11.11 -1.91
N PHE A 95 7.79 -10.97 -1.12
CA PHE A 95 6.41 -10.92 -1.62
C PHE A 95 6.21 -9.60 -2.37
N ILE A 96 5.67 -9.66 -3.57
CA ILE A 96 5.40 -8.48 -4.38
C ILE A 96 3.93 -8.11 -4.27
N HIS A 97 3.03 -8.96 -4.74
CA HIS A 97 1.58 -8.80 -4.61
C HIS A 97 0.84 -10.10 -4.96
N SER A 98 -0.46 -10.11 -4.72
CA SER A 98 -1.36 -11.16 -5.25
C SER A 98 -1.98 -10.67 -6.56
N ALA A 99 -2.15 -11.58 -7.52
CA ALA A 99 -2.81 -11.37 -8.79
C ALA A 99 -3.81 -12.48 -9.07
N PHE A 100 -4.64 -12.35 -10.10
CA PHE A 100 -5.47 -13.43 -10.59
C PHE A 100 -4.92 -13.96 -11.90
N ASP A 101 -4.93 -15.26 -12.07
CA ASP A 101 -4.72 -15.88 -13.37
C ASP A 101 -5.92 -15.54 -14.27
N SER A 102 -5.64 -15.03 -15.48
CA SER A 102 -6.70 -14.52 -16.37
C SER A 102 -7.60 -15.61 -16.95
N GLU A 103 -7.12 -16.85 -17.02
CA GLU A 103 -7.86 -17.98 -17.59
C GLU A 103 -8.58 -18.78 -16.49
N THR A 104 -7.85 -19.12 -15.44
CA THR A 104 -8.39 -19.98 -14.37
C THR A 104 -9.07 -19.21 -13.27
N GLN A 105 -8.88 -17.89 -13.19
CA GLN A 105 -9.33 -17.03 -12.08
C GLN A 105 -8.77 -17.45 -10.72
N GLU A 106 -7.73 -18.28 -10.73
CA GLU A 106 -7.06 -18.68 -9.50
C GLU A 106 -6.21 -17.53 -8.94
N ARG A 107 -6.24 -17.37 -7.64
CA ARG A 107 -5.41 -16.35 -6.96
C ARG A 107 -3.97 -16.79 -6.90
N MET A 108 -3.09 -15.95 -7.41
CA MET A 108 -1.66 -16.20 -7.54
C MET A 108 -0.87 -15.25 -6.65
N VAL A 109 0.28 -15.69 -6.15
CA VAL A 109 1.28 -14.85 -5.49
C VAL A 109 2.43 -14.59 -6.45
N VAL A 110 2.75 -13.31 -6.66
CA VAL A 110 3.95 -12.84 -7.36
C VAL A 110 5.02 -12.56 -6.32
N TYR A 111 6.19 -13.17 -6.46
CA TYR A 111 7.29 -13.03 -5.51
C TYR A 111 8.65 -13.02 -6.22
N GLN A 112 9.64 -12.40 -5.61
CA GLN A 112 10.98 -12.23 -6.16
C GLN A 112 12.00 -13.00 -5.33
N ALA A 113 12.89 -13.75 -5.98
CA ALA A 113 14.03 -14.37 -5.32
C ALA A 113 15.01 -13.28 -4.83
N LEU A 114 15.54 -13.43 -3.62
CA LEU A 114 16.58 -12.53 -3.08
C LEU A 114 17.99 -13.10 -3.26
N TYR A 115 18.15 -13.99 -4.22
CA TYR A 115 19.41 -14.65 -4.55
C TYR A 115 19.50 -14.87 -6.08
N GLY A 116 20.68 -15.22 -6.57
CA GLY A 116 20.93 -15.46 -7.98
C GLY A 116 20.62 -14.23 -8.84
N ASP A 117 19.90 -14.43 -9.92
CA ASP A 117 19.47 -13.42 -10.87
C ASP A 117 18.25 -12.59 -10.40
N GLN A 118 17.79 -12.82 -9.16
CA GLN A 118 16.64 -12.14 -8.54
C GLN A 118 15.36 -12.23 -9.39
N ALA A 119 15.14 -13.36 -10.04
CA ALA A 119 14.00 -13.59 -10.91
C ALA A 119 12.66 -13.48 -10.16
N TYR A 120 11.63 -13.06 -10.91
CA TYR A 120 10.26 -13.05 -10.44
C TYR A 120 9.59 -14.38 -10.71
N TRP A 121 8.81 -14.83 -9.76
CA TRP A 121 8.08 -16.09 -9.79
C TRP A 121 6.60 -15.89 -9.49
N VAL A 122 5.79 -16.78 -10.01
CA VAL A 122 4.34 -16.82 -9.75
C VAL A 122 3.97 -18.19 -9.23
N ARG A 123 3.08 -18.25 -8.24
CA ARG A 123 2.58 -19.50 -7.67
C ARG A 123 1.15 -19.35 -7.19
N PRO A 124 0.29 -20.38 -7.32
CA PRO A 124 -1.01 -20.39 -6.67
C PRO A 124 -0.91 -20.04 -5.18
N GLU A 125 -1.77 -19.13 -4.72
CA GLU A 125 -1.74 -18.62 -3.33
C GLU A 125 -1.89 -19.77 -2.32
N LYS A 126 -2.77 -20.73 -2.61
CA LYS A 126 -2.97 -21.94 -1.79
C LYS A 126 -1.68 -22.75 -1.63
N MET A 127 -0.85 -22.78 -2.68
CA MET A 127 0.44 -23.48 -2.62
C MET A 127 1.50 -22.64 -1.92
N PHE A 128 1.47 -21.32 -2.07
CA PHE A 128 2.45 -20.41 -1.43
C PHE A 128 2.29 -20.45 0.09
N PHE A 129 1.08 -20.25 0.60
CA PHE A 129 0.78 -20.29 2.03
C PHE A 129 0.48 -21.70 2.57
N GLY A 130 0.51 -22.69 1.70
CA GLY A 130 0.22 -24.09 2.07
C GLY A 130 1.38 -24.79 2.74
N LYS A 131 1.09 -26.00 3.21
CA LYS A 131 2.07 -26.90 3.82
C LYS A 131 2.59 -27.90 2.81
N VAL A 132 3.77 -28.43 3.08
CA VAL A 132 4.40 -29.52 2.33
C VAL A 132 4.87 -30.60 3.31
N THR A 133 4.61 -31.85 2.99
CA THR A 133 5.10 -32.99 3.79
C THR A 133 6.25 -33.66 3.06
N ARG A 134 7.38 -33.83 3.74
CA ARG A 134 8.55 -34.59 3.29
C ARG A 134 9.11 -35.40 4.45
N ASP A 135 9.47 -36.63 4.17
CA ASP A 135 10.09 -37.55 5.14
C ASP A 135 9.31 -37.65 6.46
N GLY A 136 7.97 -37.69 6.37
CA GLY A 136 7.08 -37.76 7.51
C GLY A 136 6.92 -36.47 8.32
N ARG A 137 7.56 -35.37 7.91
CA ARG A 137 7.47 -34.06 8.56
C ARG A 137 6.72 -33.08 7.70
N THR A 138 5.87 -32.25 8.34
CA THR A 138 5.07 -31.22 7.68
C THR A 138 5.61 -29.84 8.00
N PHE A 139 5.86 -29.04 6.97
CA PHE A 139 6.41 -27.67 7.05
C PHE A 139 5.47 -26.71 6.33
N ASN A 140 5.49 -25.44 6.74
CA ASN A 140 4.99 -24.37 5.87
C ASN A 140 5.89 -24.31 4.63
N ARG A 141 5.32 -24.22 3.44
CA ARG A 141 6.10 -24.11 2.20
C ARG A 141 6.94 -22.83 2.21
N PHE A 142 6.33 -21.72 2.65
CA PHE A 142 7.01 -20.46 2.93
C PHE A 142 6.65 -20.00 4.34
N THR A 143 7.62 -19.53 5.07
CA THR A 143 7.46 -18.94 6.41
C THR A 143 7.82 -17.47 6.32
N GLU A 144 6.97 -16.60 6.82
CA GLU A 144 7.26 -15.17 6.89
C GLU A 144 8.42 -14.91 7.85
N ILE A 145 9.33 -14.06 7.45
CA ILE A 145 10.55 -13.72 8.19
C ILE A 145 10.73 -12.21 8.22
N ASP A 146 11.42 -11.72 9.23
CA ASP A 146 11.93 -10.36 9.24
C ASP A 146 13.05 -10.20 8.21
N ARG A 147 13.28 -8.95 7.75
CA ARG A 147 14.29 -8.65 6.73
C ARG A 147 15.72 -8.86 7.26
#